data_783eb2430df7785d86716362675a340a
#
_entry.id   783eb2430df7785d86716362675a340a
#
_cell.length_a   1.000
_cell.length_b   1.000
_cell.length_c   1.000
_cell.angle_alpha   90.00
_cell.angle_beta   90.00
_cell.angle_gamma   90.00
#
_symmetry.space_group_name_H-M   'P 1'
#
loop_
_entity.id
_entity.type
_entity.pdbx_description
1 polymer ?
#
loop_
_entity_poly.entity_id
_entity_poly.type
_entity_poly.pdbx_seq_one_letter_code
_entity_poly.pdbx_strand_id
1 'polypeptide(L)' 'MEPLVSVIIPVYKVEQYLDECVASVVNQTYRNLEIILVDDGSPDACPAMCDAWAEKDSRIRAY' A
#
# COMPACT_ATOMS: atom_id res chain seq x y z
N MET A 1 12.71 -6.58 -20.38
CA MET A 1 12.70 -5.85 -19.09
C MET A 1 11.35 -5.16 -18.90
N GLU A 2 10.73 -5.41 -17.77
CA GLU A 2 9.45 -4.78 -17.46
C GLU A 2 9.66 -3.39 -16.85
N PRO A 3 8.92 -2.38 -17.29
CA PRO A 3 9.02 -1.07 -16.66
C PRO A 3 8.47 -1.09 -15.22
N LEU A 4 8.99 -0.19 -14.39
CA LEU A 4 8.45 0.00 -13.04
C LEU A 4 7.10 0.70 -13.12
N VAL A 5 6.11 0.12 -12.48
CA VAL A 5 4.77 0.71 -12.40
C VAL A 5 4.52 1.16 -10.97
N SER A 6 4.18 2.42 -10.81
CA SER A 6 3.86 2.98 -9.49
C SER A 6 2.35 2.94 -9.27
N VAL A 7 1.95 2.33 -8.16
CA VAL A 7 0.55 2.25 -7.76
C VAL A 7 0.37 3.13 -6.53
N ILE A 8 -0.45 4.16 -6.66
CA ILE A 8 -0.68 5.11 -5.57
C ILE A 8 -2.05 4.83 -4.98
N ILE A 9 -2.06 4.53 -3.67
CA ILE A 9 -3.29 4.20 -2.95
C ILE A 9 -3.53 5.30 -1.91
N PRO A 10 -4.55 6.14 -2.09
CA PRO A 10 -4.91 7.12 -1.07
C PRO A 10 -5.56 6.40 0.11
N VAL A 11 -5.12 6.74 1.33
CA VAL A 11 -5.57 6.08 2.55
C VAL A 11 -6.22 7.10 3.47
N TYR A 12 -7.52 6.96 3.68
CA TYR A 12 -8.27 7.77 4.63
C TYR A 12 -9.52 7.03 5.09
N LYS A 13 -9.57 6.69 6.38
CA LYS A 13 -10.70 5.99 7.00
C LYS A 13 -11.09 4.69 6.29
N VAL A 14 -10.09 3.94 5.83
CA VAL A 14 -10.31 2.70 5.06
C VAL A 14 -9.74 1.47 5.76
N GLU A 15 -9.58 1.52 7.09
CA GLU A 15 -8.94 0.42 7.81
C GLU A 15 -9.63 -0.94 7.56
N GLN A 16 -10.94 -0.94 7.32
CA GLN A 16 -11.69 -2.17 7.05
C GLN A 16 -11.33 -2.79 5.70
N TYR A 17 -10.81 -2.00 4.78
CA TYR A 17 -10.55 -2.42 3.40
C TYR A 17 -9.08 -2.39 3.03
N LEU A 18 -8.26 -1.76 3.85
CA LEU A 18 -6.86 -1.49 3.48
C LEU A 18 -6.08 -2.77 3.24
N ASP A 19 -6.15 -3.73 4.15
CA ASP A 19 -5.43 -4.98 4.01
C ASP A 19 -5.85 -5.73 2.75
N GLU A 20 -7.15 -5.79 2.49
CA GLU A 20 -7.66 -6.46 1.30
C GLU A 20 -7.19 -5.78 0.03
N CYS A 21 -7.23 -4.44 0.01
CA CYS A 21 -6.79 -3.65 -1.14
C CYS A 21 -5.31 -3.85 -1.40
N VAL A 22 -4.47 -3.70 -0.38
CA VAL A 22 -3.03 -3.84 -0.54
C VAL A 22 -2.67 -5.28 -0.90
N ALA A 23 -3.30 -6.25 -0.28
CA ALA A 23 -3.05 -7.66 -0.59
C ALA A 23 -3.36 -7.98 -2.05
N SER A 24 -4.43 -7.41 -2.60
CA SER A 24 -4.78 -7.66 -3.99
C SER A 24 -3.72 -7.11 -4.96
N VAL A 25 -3.12 -5.97 -4.63
CA VAL A 25 -2.06 -5.37 -5.43
C VAL A 25 -0.77 -6.18 -5.30
N VAL A 26 -0.42 -6.58 -4.09
CA VAL A 26 0.80 -7.35 -3.81
C VAL A 26 0.76 -8.70 -4.53
N ASN A 27 -0.40 -9.31 -4.63
CA ASN A 27 -0.57 -10.64 -5.21
C ASN A 27 -0.77 -10.66 -6.72
N GLN A 28 -0.63 -9.52 -7.38
CA GLN A 28 -0.70 -9.49 -8.84
C GLN A 28 0.47 -10.23 -9.48
N THR A 29 0.26 -10.66 -10.72
CA THR A 29 1.30 -11.33 -11.48
C THR A 29 2.44 -10.41 -11.89
N TYR A 30 2.14 -9.11 -12.10
CA TYR A 30 3.17 -8.13 -12.44
C TYR A 30 3.99 -7.81 -11.19
N ARG A 31 5.31 -8.01 -11.26
CA ARG A 31 6.16 -7.93 -10.08
C ARG A 31 6.95 -6.64 -9.94
N ASN A 32 7.15 -5.92 -11.02
CA ASN A 32 7.95 -4.69 -10.99
C ASN A 32 7.08 -3.49 -10.58
N LEU A 33 6.63 -3.52 -9.33
CA LEU A 33 5.71 -2.53 -8.78
C LEU A 33 6.37 -1.71 -7.68
N GLU A 34 6.00 -0.44 -7.62
CA GLU A 34 6.22 0.42 -6.48
C GLU A 34 4.85 0.79 -5.94
N ILE A 35 4.57 0.45 -4.69
CA ILE A 35 3.26 0.68 -4.07
C ILE A 35 3.41 1.81 -3.06
N ILE A 36 2.69 2.91 -3.29
CA ILE A 36 2.78 4.09 -2.45
C ILE A 36 1.46 4.28 -1.71
N LEU A 37 1.51 4.14 -0.39
CA LEU A 37 0.36 4.35 0.48
C LEU A 37 0.43 5.77 1.01
N VAL A 38 -0.51 6.61 0.61
CA VAL A 38 -0.55 8.01 1.03
C VAL A 38 -1.64 8.17 2.08
N ASP A 39 -1.22 8.30 3.34
CA ASP A 39 -2.14 8.51 4.46
C ASP A 39 -2.35 10.01 4.65
N ASP A 40 -3.59 10.45 4.47
CA ASP A 40 -3.95 11.87 4.56
C ASP A 40 -4.58 12.19 5.92
N GLY A 41 -3.86 11.84 6.99
CA GLY A 41 -4.29 12.16 8.35
C GLY A 41 -5.45 11.31 8.84
N SER A 42 -5.48 10.04 8.47
CA SER A 42 -6.57 9.14 8.88
C SER A 42 -6.65 9.02 10.40
N PRO A 43 -7.84 9.16 11.00
CA PRO A 43 -8.00 9.04 12.45
C PRO A 43 -8.10 7.59 12.95
N ASP A 44 -8.14 6.62 12.04
CA ASP A 44 -8.26 5.20 12.38
C ASP A 44 -6.89 4.52 12.43
N ALA A 45 -6.84 3.20 12.31
CA ALA A 45 -5.61 2.42 12.39
C ALA A 45 -4.80 2.41 11.11
N CYS A 46 -5.22 3.14 10.06
CA CYS A 46 -4.53 3.14 8.78
C CYS A 46 -3.04 3.49 8.85
N PRO A 47 -2.61 4.51 9.64
CA PRO A 47 -1.18 4.82 9.71
C PRO A 47 -0.34 3.64 10.16
N ALA A 48 -0.77 2.93 11.21
CA ALA A 48 -0.06 1.76 11.71
C ALA A 48 -0.10 0.61 10.70
N MET A 49 -1.21 0.44 10.01
CA MET A 49 -1.35 -0.60 8.99
C MET A 49 -0.43 -0.33 7.80
N CYS A 50 -0.33 0.92 7.37
CA CYS A 50 0.57 1.30 6.29
C CYS A 50 2.02 1.02 6.64
N ASP A 51 2.43 1.36 7.86
CA ASP A 51 3.79 1.09 8.33
C ASP A 51 4.08 -0.41 8.37
N ALA A 52 3.11 -1.20 8.82
CA ALA A 52 3.26 -2.65 8.87
C ALA A 52 3.44 -3.24 7.46
N TRP A 53 2.68 -2.75 6.50
CA TRP A 53 2.83 -3.19 5.10
C TRP A 53 4.19 -2.82 4.53
N ALA A 54 4.67 -1.60 4.81
CA ALA A 54 5.97 -1.15 4.32
C ALA A 54 7.11 -2.00 4.88
N GLU A 55 7.00 -2.47 6.11
CA GLU A 55 7.98 -3.37 6.69
C GLU A 55 7.91 -4.77 6.08
N LYS A 56 6.72 -5.20 5.69
CA LYS A 56 6.47 -6.55 5.20
C LYS A 56 6.90 -6.74 3.75
N ASP A 57 6.82 -5.69 2.94
CA ASP A 57 7.14 -5.76 1.51
C ASP A 57 7.95 -4.53 1.12
N SER A 58 9.18 -4.76 0.63
CA SER A 58 10.10 -3.67 0.29
C SER A 58 9.61 -2.80 -0.86
N ARG A 59 8.62 -3.25 -1.63
CA ARG A 59 8.03 -2.46 -2.71
C ARG A 59 7.03 -1.43 -2.21
N ILE A 60 6.62 -1.52 -0.93
CA ILE A 60 5.61 -0.65 -0.35
C ILE A 60 6.28 0.48 0.42
N ARG A 61 5.81 1.69 0.18
CA ARG A 61 6.24 2.88 0.90
C ARG A 61 5.01 3.60 1.46
N ALA A 62 5.11 4.05 2.71
CA ALA A 62 4.03 4.76 3.38
C ALA A 62 4.43 6.22 3.63
N TYR A 63 3.52 7.12 3.34
CA TYR A 63 3.75 8.56 3.53
C TYR A 63 2.64 9.20 4.33
#